data_1dea53f92e7a692043aef4b94a8e5c22
#
_entry.id   1dea53f92e7a692043aef4b94a8e5c22
#
_cell.length_a   1.000
_cell.length_b   1.000
_cell.length_c   1.000
_cell.angle_alpha   90.00
_cell.angle_beta   90.00
_cell.angle_gamma   90.00
#
_symmetry.space_group_name_H-M   'P 1'
#
loop_
_entity.id
_entity.type
_entity.pdbx_description
1 polymer ?
#
loop_
_entity_poly.entity_id
_entity_poly.type
_entity_poly.pdbx_seq_one_letter_code
_entity_poly.pdbx_strand_id
1 'polypeptide(L)'
;FEIDYDKSGVTGSSATRTVTGFNLEMVDAATNNASGSVIMTGQVINLSNNSNQGTITQTGMIIQAQGADAANTTGIVLLTEDGGTDLSIRSSADSGDKFTIATSAAGATTISTIDDDNHAADLTFVVDGFVKFDGAGIQSGGVEIENGSASGNAALLIDNDDVDQNALLIEAANTTNHILDIEAGALTTGDAIHVKSDALTTGAAINLDINDSLTTSSTKSLVKIDYDKSGVTASGQSSITAGLDINMTDAATNDASGVVRNFGAVITLDAASNQGDIQQTGLGVYLTDADTSNSIGIYSSVEDGGVDFKAIS
;
A
#
# COMPACT_ATOMS: atom_id res chain seq x y z
N PHE A 1 10.72 36.18 -34.96
CA PHE A 1 9.31 36.48 -35.09
C PHE A 1 8.79 36.76 -33.67
N GLU A 2 8.30 37.99 -33.47
CA GLU A 2 7.76 38.44 -32.19
C GLU A 2 6.29 38.89 -32.44
N ILE A 3 5.41 38.42 -31.56
CA ILE A 3 4.02 38.92 -31.51
C ILE A 3 3.86 39.62 -30.17
N ASP A 4 3.79 40.93 -30.20
CA ASP A 4 3.48 41.74 -29.02
C ASP A 4 2.02 42.23 -29.14
N TYR A 5 1.24 41.99 -28.09
CA TYR A 5 -0.15 42.43 -28.01
C TYR A 5 -0.37 43.11 -26.66
N ASP A 6 -0.55 44.41 -26.73
CA ASP A 6 -0.87 45.24 -25.56
C ASP A 6 -2.32 45.76 -25.64
N LYS A 7 -3.10 45.51 -24.60
CA LYS A 7 -4.46 46.04 -24.47
C LYS A 7 -4.50 47.11 -23.37
N SER A 8 -4.74 48.32 -23.72
CA SER A 8 -5.10 49.41 -22.80
C SER A 8 -6.63 49.53 -22.63
N GLY A 9 -7.08 49.97 -21.47
CA GLY A 9 -8.49 50.21 -21.15
C GLY A 9 -9.24 48.98 -20.62
N VAL A 10 -10.50 49.18 -20.27
CA VAL A 10 -11.36 48.21 -19.58
C VAL A 10 -12.23 47.47 -20.59
N THR A 11 -12.35 46.15 -20.43
CA THR A 11 -13.38 45.37 -21.12
C THR A 11 -14.74 45.65 -20.48
N GLY A 12 -15.77 45.96 -21.29
CA GLY A 12 -17.11 46.23 -20.79
C GLY A 12 -17.71 45.08 -19.97
N SER A 13 -18.65 45.38 -19.09
CA SER A 13 -19.36 44.40 -18.31
C SER A 13 -20.01 43.37 -19.24
N SER A 14 -19.84 42.08 -18.90
CA SER A 14 -20.35 40.91 -19.66
C SER A 14 -19.77 40.76 -21.09
N ALA A 15 -18.70 41.47 -21.44
CA ALA A 15 -18.04 41.32 -22.71
C ALA A 15 -16.88 40.33 -22.64
N THR A 16 -16.84 39.38 -23.57
CA THR A 16 -15.72 38.43 -23.74
C THR A 16 -14.81 38.92 -24.87
N ARG A 17 -13.52 38.81 -24.70
CA ARG A 17 -12.54 39.11 -25.74
C ARG A 17 -11.60 37.93 -25.92
N THR A 18 -11.50 37.45 -27.15
CA THR A 18 -10.57 36.38 -27.55
C THR A 18 -9.43 36.99 -28.37
N VAL A 19 -8.21 36.63 -28.07
CA VAL A 19 -7.01 36.99 -28.84
C VAL A 19 -6.21 35.74 -29.11
N THR A 20 -5.92 35.48 -30.38
CA THR A 20 -5.06 34.37 -30.81
C THR A 20 -3.78 34.94 -31.41
N GLY A 21 -2.62 34.69 -30.79
CA GLY A 21 -1.35 35.20 -31.32
C GLY A 21 -0.83 34.38 -32.49
N PHE A 22 -0.92 33.08 -32.43
CA PHE A 22 -0.49 32.14 -33.50
C PHE A 22 -1.49 30.99 -33.60
N ASN A 23 -1.94 30.69 -34.82
CA ASN A 23 -2.75 29.54 -35.14
C ASN A 23 -2.13 28.79 -36.32
N LEU A 24 -1.84 27.51 -36.15
CA LEU A 24 -1.40 26.59 -37.21
C LEU A 24 -2.47 25.54 -37.41
N GLU A 25 -3.14 25.58 -38.56
CA GLU A 25 -4.13 24.59 -38.96
C GLU A 25 -3.59 23.74 -40.12
N MET A 26 -3.59 22.43 -39.99
CA MET A 26 -3.18 21.48 -41.02
C MET A 26 -4.30 20.48 -41.20
N VAL A 27 -4.85 20.33 -42.38
CA VAL A 27 -5.94 19.41 -42.69
C VAL A 27 -5.53 18.54 -43.88
N ASP A 28 -5.58 17.21 -43.71
CA ASP A 28 -5.56 16.27 -44.83
C ASP A 28 -6.98 15.81 -45.10
N ALA A 29 -7.53 16.22 -46.20
CA ALA A 29 -8.87 15.85 -46.66
C ALA A 29 -8.83 14.75 -47.75
N ALA A 30 -7.67 14.17 -48.03
CA ALA A 30 -7.52 13.14 -49.02
C ALA A 30 -8.01 11.76 -48.48
N THR A 31 -8.53 10.96 -49.39
CA THR A 31 -8.82 9.53 -49.07
C THR A 31 -7.54 8.74 -49.26
N ASN A 32 -6.98 8.21 -48.17
CA ASN A 32 -5.78 7.43 -48.20
C ASN A 32 -6.05 5.95 -48.59
N ASN A 33 -5.14 5.35 -49.33
CA ASN A 33 -5.19 3.91 -49.61
C ASN A 33 -4.95 3.15 -48.32
N ALA A 34 -5.53 1.95 -48.18
CA ALA A 34 -5.41 1.12 -46.98
C ALA A 34 -3.96 0.81 -46.54
N SER A 35 -3.00 0.88 -47.46
CA SER A 35 -1.56 0.71 -47.18
C SER A 35 -0.79 2.04 -47.19
N GLY A 36 -1.45 3.16 -47.40
CA GLY A 36 -0.85 4.49 -47.37
C GLY A 36 -0.69 4.99 -45.92
N SER A 37 0.31 5.83 -45.68
CA SER A 37 0.48 6.54 -44.41
C SER A 37 0.58 8.05 -44.67
N VAL A 38 -0.01 8.82 -43.76
CA VAL A 38 0.13 10.28 -43.73
C VAL A 38 0.79 10.67 -42.42
N ILE A 39 1.83 11.47 -42.49
CA ILE A 39 2.51 12.03 -41.35
C ILE A 39 2.38 13.55 -41.43
N MET A 40 1.72 14.13 -40.45
CA MET A 40 1.59 15.60 -40.33
C MET A 40 2.34 16.05 -39.07
N THR A 41 3.26 17.00 -39.24
CA THR A 41 4.03 17.58 -38.14
C THR A 41 3.82 19.11 -38.15
N GLY A 42 3.14 19.62 -37.12
CA GLY A 42 2.83 21.06 -37.04
C GLY A 42 4.03 21.91 -36.66
N GLN A 43 4.81 21.47 -35.69
CA GLN A 43 6.00 22.22 -35.24
C GLN A 43 7.12 21.27 -34.83
N VAL A 44 8.36 21.60 -35.22
CA VAL A 44 9.58 20.97 -34.75
C VAL A 44 10.52 22.03 -34.21
N ILE A 45 10.99 21.87 -32.99
CA ILE A 45 12.06 22.68 -32.40
C ILE A 45 13.28 21.84 -32.29
N ASN A 46 14.31 22.13 -33.07
CA ASN A 46 15.59 21.43 -33.04
C ASN A 46 16.70 22.39 -32.62
N LEU A 47 17.30 22.12 -31.45
CA LEU A 47 18.42 22.86 -30.91
C LEU A 47 19.64 21.95 -30.98
N SER A 48 20.62 22.28 -31.80
CA SER A 48 21.85 21.51 -31.96
C SER A 48 23.07 22.37 -31.67
N ASN A 49 24.00 21.86 -30.89
CA ASN A 49 25.27 22.51 -30.64
C ASN A 49 26.42 21.46 -30.69
N ASN A 50 27.37 21.69 -31.55
CA ASN A 50 28.53 20.80 -31.71
C ASN A 50 29.77 21.26 -30.93
N SER A 51 29.65 22.32 -30.11
CA SER A 51 30.76 22.77 -29.27
C SER A 51 30.88 21.86 -28.04
N ASN A 52 32.11 21.48 -27.70
CA ASN A 52 32.46 20.73 -26.49
C ASN A 52 33.21 21.59 -25.46
N GLN A 53 33.21 22.92 -25.62
CA GLN A 53 33.94 23.86 -24.75
C GLN A 53 32.98 24.89 -24.16
N GLY A 54 33.19 25.19 -22.89
CA GLY A 54 32.37 26.14 -22.14
C GLY A 54 31.04 25.55 -21.67
N THR A 55 30.22 26.40 -21.06
CA THR A 55 28.87 26.03 -20.60
C THR A 55 27.88 26.30 -21.74
N ILE A 56 27.11 25.29 -22.12
CA ILE A 56 26.10 25.34 -23.15
C ILE A 56 24.74 25.12 -22.49
N THR A 57 23.83 26.08 -22.61
CA THR A 57 22.46 25.96 -22.14
C THR A 57 21.50 26.05 -23.32
N GLN A 58 20.63 25.06 -23.47
CA GLN A 58 19.62 25.02 -24.52
C GLN A 58 18.23 24.83 -23.92
N THR A 59 17.29 25.68 -24.29
CA THR A 59 15.88 25.59 -23.87
C THR A 59 15.01 25.60 -25.12
N GLY A 60 14.29 24.51 -25.37
CA GLY A 60 13.44 24.36 -26.55
C GLY A 60 12.18 25.22 -26.50
N MET A 61 11.50 25.22 -25.37
CA MET A 61 10.24 25.99 -25.23
C MET A 61 10.08 26.44 -23.77
N ILE A 62 9.64 27.69 -23.61
CA ILE A 62 9.17 28.22 -22.33
C ILE A 62 7.72 28.68 -22.54
N ILE A 63 6.81 28.19 -21.70
CA ILE A 63 5.43 28.65 -21.64
C ILE A 63 5.22 29.36 -20.32
N GLN A 64 4.85 30.62 -20.40
CA GLN A 64 4.62 31.46 -19.23
C GLN A 64 3.21 32.05 -19.31
N ALA A 65 2.31 31.54 -18.46
CA ALA A 65 0.96 32.03 -18.31
C ALA A 65 0.85 32.72 -16.95
N GLN A 66 0.80 34.03 -16.93
CA GLN A 66 0.73 34.83 -15.71
C GLN A 66 -0.51 35.71 -15.74
N GLY A 67 -1.20 35.83 -14.62
CA GLY A 67 -2.40 36.66 -14.50
C GLY A 67 -2.89 36.74 -13.06
N ALA A 68 -3.88 37.59 -12.84
CA ALA A 68 -4.48 37.82 -11.54
C ALA A 68 -5.47 36.70 -11.12
N ASP A 69 -5.94 35.89 -12.07
CA ASP A 69 -6.92 34.81 -11.84
C ASP A 69 -6.28 33.45 -12.09
N ALA A 70 -5.68 32.88 -11.06
CA ALA A 70 -5.01 31.60 -11.12
C ALA A 70 -5.98 30.44 -11.43
N ALA A 71 -7.24 30.54 -11.01
CA ALA A 71 -8.24 29.49 -11.20
C ALA A 71 -8.61 29.27 -12.68
N ASN A 72 -8.43 30.29 -13.52
CA ASN A 72 -8.77 30.27 -14.94
C ASN A 72 -7.55 30.34 -15.87
N THR A 73 -6.34 30.09 -15.34
CA THR A 73 -5.10 30.15 -16.12
C THR A 73 -4.61 28.76 -16.43
N THR A 74 -4.48 28.41 -17.72
CA THR A 74 -3.94 27.13 -18.19
C THR A 74 -2.72 27.39 -19.07
N GLY A 75 -1.59 26.74 -18.76
CA GLY A 75 -0.35 26.87 -19.53
C GLY A 75 -0.37 26.07 -20.84
N ILE A 76 -0.74 24.77 -20.75
CA ILE A 76 -0.77 23.84 -21.88
C ILE A 76 -2.07 23.05 -21.84
N VAL A 77 -2.72 22.93 -23.00
CA VAL A 77 -3.78 21.94 -23.23
C VAL A 77 -3.30 20.98 -24.32
N LEU A 78 -3.25 19.70 -23.99
CA LEU A 78 -2.99 18.61 -24.92
C LEU A 78 -4.31 17.87 -25.16
N LEU A 79 -4.72 17.78 -26.42
CA LEU A 79 -5.96 17.12 -26.81
C LEU A 79 -5.66 16.15 -27.94
N THR A 80 -5.72 14.87 -27.65
CA THR A 80 -5.55 13.77 -28.60
C THR A 80 -6.85 13.00 -28.80
N GLU A 81 -6.92 12.15 -29.80
CA GLU A 81 -8.02 11.20 -29.97
C GLU A 81 -8.10 10.26 -28.77
N ASP A 82 -9.32 9.84 -28.38
CA ASP A 82 -9.55 8.98 -27.23
C ASP A 82 -8.72 7.67 -27.32
N GLY A 83 -7.97 7.37 -26.25
CA GLY A 83 -7.01 6.28 -26.22
C GLY A 83 -5.63 6.58 -26.83
N GLY A 84 -5.42 7.79 -27.34
CA GLY A 84 -4.11 8.27 -27.81
C GLY A 84 -3.17 8.66 -26.66
N THR A 85 -1.90 8.85 -26.97
CA THR A 85 -0.90 9.33 -26.01
C THR A 85 -0.86 10.86 -26.03
N ASP A 86 -1.20 11.51 -24.91
CA ASP A 86 -1.19 12.99 -24.80
C ASP A 86 0.22 13.53 -24.70
N LEU A 87 1.09 12.88 -23.90
CA LEU A 87 2.49 13.27 -23.73
C LEU A 87 3.39 12.05 -23.86
N SER A 88 4.44 12.14 -24.68
CA SER A 88 5.49 11.14 -24.77
C SER A 88 6.85 11.81 -24.63
N ILE A 89 7.62 11.38 -23.61
CA ILE A 89 9.02 11.78 -23.40
C ILE A 89 9.87 10.55 -23.67
N ARG A 90 10.82 10.67 -24.60
CA ARG A 90 11.64 9.54 -25.06
C ARG A 90 13.09 9.72 -24.68
N SER A 91 13.78 8.62 -24.45
CA SER A 91 15.23 8.59 -24.34
C SER A 91 15.89 9.00 -25.65
N SER A 92 16.98 9.76 -25.57
CA SER A 92 17.79 10.07 -26.76
C SER A 92 18.71 8.92 -27.15
N ALA A 93 18.98 7.99 -26.23
CA ALA A 93 19.79 6.81 -26.47
C ALA A 93 19.00 5.70 -27.16
N ASP A 94 17.74 5.55 -26.73
CA ASP A 94 16.79 4.61 -27.30
C ASP A 94 15.38 5.24 -27.32
N SER A 95 14.81 5.38 -28.50
CA SER A 95 13.48 6.00 -28.65
C SER A 95 12.30 5.07 -28.32
N GLY A 96 12.57 3.78 -28.11
CA GLY A 96 11.65 2.80 -27.58
C GLY A 96 11.37 3.01 -26.10
N ASP A 97 12.41 3.47 -25.37
CA ASP A 97 12.34 3.83 -23.97
C ASP A 97 11.59 5.15 -23.77
N LYS A 98 10.50 5.13 -23.03
CA LYS A 98 9.65 6.31 -22.90
C LYS A 98 8.82 6.34 -21.63
N PHE A 99 8.54 7.56 -21.23
CA PHE A 99 7.49 7.92 -20.27
C PHE A 99 6.30 8.45 -21.05
N THR A 100 5.09 8.03 -20.70
CA THR A 100 3.86 8.47 -21.35
C THR A 100 2.79 8.88 -20.36
N ILE A 101 1.94 9.84 -20.78
CA ILE A 101 0.66 10.15 -20.14
C ILE A 101 -0.41 10.03 -21.22
N ALA A 102 -1.49 9.32 -20.92
CA ALA A 102 -2.65 9.15 -21.79
C ALA A 102 -3.92 9.35 -20.97
N THR A 103 -4.84 10.15 -21.48
CA THR A 103 -6.15 10.41 -20.87
C THR A 103 -7.24 9.92 -21.83
N SER A 104 -8.12 9.08 -21.31
CA SER A 104 -9.25 8.52 -22.08
C SER A 104 -10.58 9.06 -21.59
N ALA A 105 -11.68 8.56 -22.15
CA ALA A 105 -13.04 8.93 -21.79
C ALA A 105 -13.26 8.89 -20.27
N ALA A 106 -14.10 9.79 -19.76
CA ALA A 106 -14.40 9.96 -18.35
C ALA A 106 -13.19 10.41 -17.48
N GLY A 107 -12.09 10.87 -18.10
CA GLY A 107 -10.91 11.38 -17.39
C GLY A 107 -10.00 10.30 -16.80
N ALA A 108 -10.16 9.04 -17.20
CA ALA A 108 -9.23 8.00 -16.79
C ALA A 108 -7.84 8.29 -17.35
N THR A 109 -6.83 8.43 -16.47
CA THR A 109 -5.48 8.83 -16.84
C THR A 109 -4.49 7.72 -16.48
N THR A 110 -3.67 7.33 -17.44
CA THR A 110 -2.59 6.36 -17.27
C THR A 110 -1.24 7.07 -17.38
N ILE A 111 -0.35 6.78 -16.43
CA ILE A 111 1.06 7.17 -16.45
C ILE A 111 1.88 5.90 -16.58
N SER A 112 2.73 5.82 -17.60
CA SER A 112 3.50 4.61 -17.88
C SER A 112 4.97 4.92 -18.17
N THR A 113 5.83 4.03 -17.71
CA THR A 113 7.23 3.88 -18.17
C THR A 113 7.33 2.63 -19.03
N ILE A 114 8.01 2.69 -20.13
CA ILE A 114 8.12 1.62 -21.12
C ILE A 114 9.58 1.48 -21.54
N ASP A 115 10.07 0.26 -21.46
CA ASP A 115 11.31 -0.21 -22.07
C ASP A 115 10.95 -1.29 -23.09
N ASP A 116 11.51 -1.26 -24.30
CA ASP A 116 11.21 -2.23 -25.37
C ASP A 116 12.24 -3.35 -25.50
N ASP A 117 13.32 -3.29 -24.68
CA ASP A 117 14.43 -4.26 -24.67
C ASP A 117 14.39 -5.23 -23.47
N ASN A 118 13.28 -5.32 -22.74
CA ASN A 118 13.07 -6.16 -21.55
C ASN A 118 13.96 -5.81 -20.33
N HIS A 119 14.32 -4.54 -20.16
CA HIS A 119 14.90 -4.04 -18.93
C HIS A 119 13.81 -3.47 -18.01
N ALA A 120 14.15 -3.15 -16.79
CA ALA A 120 13.21 -2.49 -15.87
C ALA A 120 13.08 -1.01 -16.20
N ALA A 121 11.84 -0.55 -16.41
CA ALA A 121 11.53 0.86 -16.60
C ALA A 121 10.91 1.41 -15.31
N ASP A 122 11.71 1.93 -14.40
CA ASP A 122 11.26 2.41 -13.10
C ASP A 122 10.64 3.81 -13.17
N LEU A 123 9.65 4.08 -12.32
CA LEU A 123 9.11 5.40 -12.04
C LEU A 123 9.44 5.79 -10.61
N THR A 124 10.31 6.79 -10.44
CA THR A 124 10.75 7.25 -9.14
C THR A 124 10.19 8.64 -8.81
N PHE A 125 9.56 8.80 -7.67
CA PHE A 125 9.16 10.08 -7.11
C PHE A 125 10.14 10.50 -6.02
N VAL A 126 10.92 11.56 -6.28
CA VAL A 126 11.78 12.18 -5.27
C VAL A 126 11.13 13.48 -4.85
N VAL A 127 10.58 13.52 -3.65
CA VAL A 127 9.81 14.65 -3.15
C VAL A 127 10.40 15.19 -1.84
N ASP A 128 10.42 16.51 -1.70
CA ASP A 128 10.76 17.19 -0.46
C ASP A 128 9.46 17.41 0.36
N GLY A 129 8.87 16.33 0.80
CA GLY A 129 7.59 16.31 1.50
C GLY A 129 6.96 14.93 1.43
N PHE A 130 5.68 14.86 1.11
CA PHE A 130 4.99 13.59 0.97
C PHE A 130 4.16 13.51 -0.32
N VAL A 131 3.96 12.29 -0.81
CA VAL A 131 3.03 11.99 -1.90
C VAL A 131 1.67 11.66 -1.30
N LYS A 132 0.63 12.42 -1.68
CA LYS A 132 -0.75 12.19 -1.23
C LYS A 132 -1.56 11.57 -2.36
N PHE A 133 -2.21 10.44 -2.09
CA PHE A 133 -3.26 9.88 -2.94
C PHE A 133 -4.61 10.16 -2.27
N ASP A 134 -5.42 11.01 -2.89
CA ASP A 134 -6.71 11.45 -2.36
C ASP A 134 -7.85 10.96 -3.25
N GLY A 135 -8.61 9.99 -2.75
CA GLY A 135 -9.72 9.37 -3.44
C GLY A 135 -11.08 9.99 -3.09
N ALA A 136 -11.15 11.27 -2.78
CA ALA A 136 -12.38 11.99 -2.44
C ALA A 136 -13.31 12.15 -3.66
N GLY A 137 -14.00 11.10 -4.05
CA GLY A 137 -14.94 11.07 -5.17
C GLY A 137 -16.26 10.37 -4.83
N ILE A 138 -17.20 10.38 -5.77
CA ILE A 138 -18.52 9.72 -5.66
C ILE A 138 -18.38 8.18 -5.71
N GLN A 139 -17.29 7.67 -6.24
CA GLN A 139 -16.95 6.25 -6.29
C GLN A 139 -15.87 5.99 -5.23
N SER A 140 -15.94 4.83 -4.58
CA SER A 140 -14.91 4.38 -3.66
C SER A 140 -13.57 4.22 -4.39
N GLY A 141 -12.73 5.24 -4.27
CA GLY A 141 -11.36 5.20 -4.78
C GLY A 141 -10.42 4.68 -3.70
N GLY A 142 -9.37 3.98 -4.11
CA GLY A 142 -8.30 3.48 -3.23
C GLY A 142 -6.98 3.45 -3.99
N VAL A 143 -5.93 2.98 -3.31
CA VAL A 143 -4.65 2.64 -3.94
C VAL A 143 -4.62 1.12 -4.09
N GLU A 144 -4.53 0.66 -5.33
CA GLU A 144 -4.29 -0.74 -5.66
C GLU A 144 -2.82 -0.91 -6.01
N ILE A 145 -2.16 -1.90 -5.41
CA ILE A 145 -0.78 -2.27 -5.71
C ILE A 145 -0.80 -3.71 -6.21
N GLU A 146 -0.66 -3.89 -7.51
CA GLU A 146 -0.63 -5.18 -8.16
C GLU A 146 0.79 -5.54 -8.59
N ASN A 147 1.23 -6.76 -8.24
CA ASN A 147 2.46 -7.35 -8.74
C ASN A 147 2.11 -8.58 -9.59
N GLY A 148 1.95 -8.38 -10.89
CA GLY A 148 1.60 -9.43 -11.85
C GLY A 148 2.77 -10.32 -12.27
N SER A 149 3.98 -10.08 -11.75
CA SER A 149 5.18 -10.82 -12.15
C SER A 149 5.58 -11.89 -11.14
N ALA A 150 6.02 -13.05 -11.63
CA ALA A 150 6.62 -14.12 -10.82
C ALA A 150 8.09 -13.82 -10.42
N SER A 151 8.53 -12.56 -10.43
CA SER A 151 9.93 -12.16 -10.25
C SER A 151 10.47 -12.30 -8.82
N GLY A 152 9.63 -12.62 -7.85
CA GLY A 152 10.05 -12.84 -6.45
C GLY A 152 10.24 -11.56 -5.61
N ASN A 153 9.86 -10.40 -6.13
CA ASN A 153 9.89 -9.15 -5.39
C ASN A 153 8.59 -8.93 -4.61
N ALA A 154 8.69 -8.21 -3.47
CA ALA A 154 7.52 -7.78 -2.73
C ALA A 154 6.70 -6.74 -3.55
N ALA A 155 5.37 -6.86 -3.54
CA ALA A 155 4.51 -5.86 -4.17
C ALA A 155 4.60 -4.50 -3.47
N LEU A 156 4.73 -4.50 -2.15
CA LEU A 156 4.94 -3.32 -1.33
C LEU A 156 6.11 -3.57 -0.36
N LEU A 157 7.14 -2.75 -0.44
CA LEU A 157 8.21 -2.65 0.55
C LEU A 157 8.10 -1.29 1.24
N ILE A 158 8.02 -1.30 2.58
CA ILE A 158 8.11 -0.11 3.41
C ILE A 158 9.44 -0.21 4.16
N ASP A 159 10.40 0.62 3.77
CA ASP A 159 11.71 0.73 4.39
C ASP A 159 11.79 2.07 5.12
N ASN A 160 11.90 2.03 6.46
CA ASN A 160 11.88 3.21 7.30
C ASN A 160 13.12 3.19 8.21
N ASP A 161 14.06 4.05 7.92
CA ASP A 161 15.30 4.24 8.70
C ASP A 161 15.11 5.18 9.92
N ASP A 162 13.91 5.74 10.10
CA ASP A 162 13.60 6.60 11.24
C ASP A 162 13.44 5.76 12.52
N VAL A 163 14.11 6.16 13.59
CA VAL A 163 14.20 5.38 14.84
C VAL A 163 13.05 5.64 15.81
N ASP A 164 12.25 6.69 15.59
CA ASP A 164 11.20 7.12 16.52
C ASP A 164 9.82 7.34 15.87
N GLN A 165 9.66 6.98 14.59
CA GLN A 165 8.40 7.10 13.86
C GLN A 165 7.85 5.73 13.42
N ASN A 166 6.53 5.66 13.23
CA ASN A 166 5.89 4.47 12.71
C ASN A 166 6.22 4.26 11.22
N ALA A 167 6.68 3.08 10.84
CA ALA A 167 6.83 2.72 9.43
C ALA A 167 5.46 2.61 8.72
N LEU A 168 4.45 2.11 9.41
CA LEU A 168 3.06 2.04 8.93
C LEU A 168 2.11 2.47 10.04
N LEU A 169 1.28 3.47 9.78
CA LEU A 169 0.17 3.88 10.63
C LEU A 169 -1.13 3.73 9.85
N ILE A 170 -2.09 2.99 10.41
CA ILE A 170 -3.44 2.84 9.85
C ILE A 170 -4.42 3.49 10.81
N GLU A 171 -5.01 4.60 10.40
CA GLU A 171 -6.07 5.29 11.13
C GLU A 171 -7.38 5.13 10.37
N ALA A 172 -8.37 4.53 10.98
CA ALA A 172 -9.64 4.25 10.35
C ALA A 172 -10.82 4.50 11.29
N ALA A 173 -11.90 5.00 10.73
CA ALA A 173 -13.16 5.23 11.43
C ALA A 173 -14.22 4.18 11.07
N ASN A 174 -13.80 2.96 10.74
CA ASN A 174 -14.70 1.87 10.37
C ASN A 174 -15.55 1.42 11.57
N THR A 175 -16.83 1.17 11.32
CA THR A 175 -17.76 0.69 12.34
C THR A 175 -18.24 -0.74 12.12
N THR A 176 -18.17 -1.23 10.88
CA THR A 176 -18.78 -2.52 10.50
C THR A 176 -17.88 -3.40 9.63
N ASN A 177 -16.70 -2.94 9.24
CA ASN A 177 -15.82 -3.71 8.35
C ASN A 177 -14.40 -3.83 8.93
N HIS A 178 -13.60 -4.72 8.35
CA HIS A 178 -12.20 -4.92 8.73
C HIS A 178 -11.36 -3.67 8.39
N ILE A 179 -10.40 -3.33 9.26
CA ILE A 179 -9.39 -2.30 8.99
C ILE A 179 -8.20 -2.90 8.26
N LEU A 180 -7.81 -4.11 8.65
CA LEU A 180 -6.81 -4.92 7.97
C LEU A 180 -7.42 -6.29 7.68
N ASP A 181 -7.44 -6.69 6.43
CA ASP A 181 -7.87 -8.00 5.97
C ASP A 181 -6.73 -8.66 5.18
N ILE A 182 -6.40 -9.91 5.52
CA ILE A 182 -5.34 -10.68 4.88
C ILE A 182 -5.94 -11.97 4.36
N GLU A 183 -6.17 -12.03 3.04
CA GLU A 183 -6.67 -13.20 2.37
C GLU A 183 -5.53 -13.99 1.72
N ALA A 184 -5.14 -15.10 2.30
CA ALA A 184 -4.05 -15.96 1.84
C ALA A 184 -4.55 -17.35 1.42
N GLY A 185 -5.64 -17.41 0.65
CA GLY A 185 -6.34 -18.64 0.30
C GLY A 185 -5.53 -19.68 -0.47
N ALA A 186 -4.43 -19.30 -1.12
CA ALA A 186 -3.52 -20.20 -1.83
C ALA A 186 -2.24 -20.54 -1.04
N LEU A 187 -2.10 -20.06 0.20
CA LEU A 187 -0.91 -20.32 1.01
C LEU A 187 -0.86 -21.79 1.45
N THR A 188 0.20 -22.50 1.05
CA THR A 188 0.41 -23.93 1.39
C THR A 188 1.54 -24.16 2.37
N THR A 189 2.56 -23.29 2.31
CA THR A 189 3.75 -23.36 3.17
C THR A 189 4.22 -21.96 3.53
N GLY A 190 4.48 -21.55 4.63
CA GLY A 190 4.85 -20.20 5.04
C GLY A 190 3.78 -19.56 5.91
N ASP A 191 4.01 -18.33 6.30
CA ASP A 191 3.21 -17.60 7.26
C ASP A 191 2.38 -16.51 6.56
N ALA A 192 1.11 -16.39 6.88
CA ALA A 192 0.30 -15.25 6.43
C ALA A 192 0.73 -13.93 7.12
N ILE A 193 1.19 -14.03 8.37
CA ILE A 193 1.80 -12.91 9.11
C ILE A 193 3.07 -13.44 9.78
N HIS A 194 4.21 -12.84 9.46
CA HIS A 194 5.49 -13.12 10.11
C HIS A 194 6.01 -11.87 10.82
N VAL A 195 6.21 -11.96 12.14
CA VAL A 195 6.77 -10.88 12.94
C VAL A 195 8.13 -11.31 13.47
N LYS A 196 9.19 -10.63 13.05
CA LYS A 196 10.55 -10.86 13.51
C LYS A 196 11.06 -9.64 14.27
N SER A 197 11.53 -9.83 15.49
CA SER A 197 12.02 -8.77 16.37
C SER A 197 13.23 -9.25 17.16
N ASP A 198 14.42 -9.15 16.55
CA ASP A 198 15.66 -9.73 17.09
C ASP A 198 16.29 -8.91 18.24
N ALA A 199 16.00 -7.61 18.31
CA ALA A 199 16.62 -6.68 19.25
C ALA A 199 15.67 -6.11 20.30
N LEU A 200 14.51 -6.73 20.50
CA LEU A 200 13.52 -6.26 21.46
C LEU A 200 14.03 -6.44 22.90
N THR A 201 14.28 -5.37 23.61
CA THR A 201 14.75 -5.37 25.00
C THR A 201 13.63 -5.11 26.00
N THR A 202 12.66 -4.29 25.61
CA THR A 202 11.46 -3.94 26.38
C THR A 202 10.26 -3.80 25.43
N GLY A 203 9.05 -3.91 25.93
CA GLY A 203 7.84 -3.81 25.13
C GLY A 203 7.34 -5.18 24.64
N ALA A 204 6.53 -5.19 23.61
CA ALA A 204 5.91 -6.37 23.03
C ALA A 204 6.04 -6.38 21.51
N ALA A 205 6.28 -7.54 20.90
CA ALA A 205 6.24 -7.71 19.45
C ALA A 205 4.82 -7.55 18.88
N ILE A 206 3.80 -7.94 19.65
CA ILE A 206 2.38 -7.68 19.35
C ILE A 206 1.72 -7.19 20.64
N ASN A 207 1.11 -6.01 20.57
CA ASN A 207 0.32 -5.45 21.67
C ASN A 207 -1.12 -5.22 21.19
N LEU A 208 -2.09 -5.76 21.94
CA LEU A 208 -3.52 -5.55 21.72
C LEU A 208 -4.05 -4.73 22.90
N ASP A 209 -4.17 -3.42 22.71
CA ASP A 209 -4.74 -2.49 23.71
C ASP A 209 -6.16 -2.10 23.28
N ILE A 210 -7.15 -2.55 24.06
CA ILE A 210 -8.57 -2.40 23.71
C ILE A 210 -9.31 -1.81 24.92
N ASN A 211 -9.79 -0.58 24.74
CA ASN A 211 -10.58 0.13 25.73
C ASN A 211 -12.07 0.06 25.37
N ASP A 212 -12.89 -0.40 26.30
CA ASP A 212 -14.34 -0.53 26.14
C ASP A 212 -15.08 0.35 27.15
N SER A 213 -15.83 1.30 26.65
CA SER A 213 -16.68 2.20 27.44
C SER A 213 -18.19 1.91 27.30
N LEU A 214 -18.58 0.78 26.73
CA LEU A 214 -19.99 0.44 26.52
C LEU A 214 -20.73 0.19 27.84
N THR A 215 -21.92 0.75 27.96
CA THR A 215 -22.82 0.60 29.10
C THR A 215 -23.97 -0.41 28.86
N THR A 216 -23.99 -1.00 27.64
CA THR A 216 -25.02 -1.97 27.23
C THR A 216 -24.42 -3.38 27.15
N SER A 217 -25.31 -4.39 27.13
CA SER A 217 -24.85 -5.78 26.97
C SER A 217 -24.06 -5.99 25.67
N SER A 218 -22.93 -6.66 25.76
CA SER A 218 -22.10 -6.99 24.60
C SER A 218 -21.35 -8.31 24.82
N THR A 219 -21.04 -8.99 23.71
CA THR A 219 -20.15 -10.16 23.69
C THR A 219 -19.01 -9.87 22.72
N LYS A 220 -17.77 -10.02 23.16
CA LYS A 220 -16.57 -9.71 22.36
C LYS A 220 -15.54 -10.81 22.51
N SER A 221 -14.83 -11.10 21.42
CA SER A 221 -13.61 -11.88 21.44
C SER A 221 -12.46 -10.98 21.00
N LEU A 222 -11.46 -10.80 21.82
CA LEU A 222 -10.30 -9.95 21.50
C LEU A 222 -9.32 -10.67 20.57
N VAL A 223 -9.18 -11.99 20.72
CA VAL A 223 -8.52 -12.89 19.81
C VAL A 223 -9.43 -14.07 19.57
N LYS A 224 -9.74 -14.39 18.32
CA LYS A 224 -10.51 -15.56 17.92
C LYS A 224 -9.69 -16.40 16.96
N ILE A 225 -9.49 -17.67 17.27
CA ILE A 225 -8.90 -18.66 16.35
C ILE A 225 -10.04 -19.63 16.00
N ASP A 226 -10.39 -19.69 14.72
CA ASP A 226 -11.45 -20.54 14.18
C ASP A 226 -10.84 -21.43 13.10
N TYR A 227 -10.96 -22.74 13.25
CA TYR A 227 -10.41 -23.71 12.31
C TYR A 227 -11.45 -24.78 11.98
N ASP A 228 -11.83 -24.81 10.73
CA ASP A 228 -12.77 -25.80 10.19
C ASP A 228 -12.07 -26.75 9.20
N LYS A 229 -12.05 -28.03 9.51
CA LYS A 229 -11.57 -29.06 8.62
C LYS A 229 -12.75 -29.77 7.95
N SER A 230 -12.95 -29.52 6.66
CA SER A 230 -14.06 -30.12 5.89
C SER A 230 -13.70 -31.46 5.24
N GLY A 231 -12.41 -31.75 5.03
CA GLY A 231 -11.97 -32.96 4.35
C GLY A 231 -11.79 -34.16 5.28
N VAL A 232 -11.87 -35.36 4.71
CA VAL A 232 -11.57 -36.62 5.42
C VAL A 232 -10.08 -36.92 5.40
N THR A 233 -9.49 -37.25 6.55
CA THR A 233 -8.12 -37.74 6.60
C THR A 233 -8.07 -39.16 6.04
N ALA A 234 -7.26 -39.38 4.98
CA ALA A 234 -7.15 -40.65 4.32
C ALA A 234 -6.56 -41.75 5.24
N SER A 235 -6.84 -43.02 4.97
CA SER A 235 -6.31 -44.16 5.76
C SER A 235 -4.79 -44.11 5.76
N GLY A 236 -4.22 -44.30 6.96
CA GLY A 236 -2.79 -44.27 7.18
C GLY A 236 -2.16 -42.85 7.21
N GLN A 237 -2.96 -41.82 7.14
CA GLN A 237 -2.52 -40.42 7.24
C GLN A 237 -2.92 -39.82 8.59
N SER A 238 -2.18 -38.80 9.04
CA SER A 238 -2.54 -38.04 10.23
C SER A 238 -2.64 -36.55 9.89
N SER A 239 -3.54 -35.85 10.59
CA SER A 239 -3.67 -34.40 10.53
C SER A 239 -3.50 -33.85 11.94
N ILE A 240 -2.50 -32.99 12.11
CA ILE A 240 -2.19 -32.36 13.41
C ILE A 240 -2.34 -30.86 13.24
N THR A 241 -3.11 -30.23 14.13
CA THR A 241 -3.31 -28.78 14.14
C THR A 241 -3.13 -28.25 15.55
N ALA A 242 -2.29 -27.26 15.72
CA ALA A 242 -2.14 -26.51 16.95
C ALA A 242 -2.81 -25.14 16.79
N GLY A 243 -3.76 -24.81 17.65
CA GLY A 243 -4.41 -23.48 17.64
C GLY A 243 -3.51 -22.39 18.22
N LEU A 244 -2.72 -22.74 19.23
CA LEU A 244 -1.68 -21.88 19.80
C LEU A 244 -0.48 -22.77 20.17
N ASP A 245 0.67 -22.47 19.58
CA ASP A 245 1.94 -23.13 19.88
C ASP A 245 2.92 -22.10 20.43
N ILE A 246 3.42 -22.29 21.65
CA ILE A 246 4.38 -21.40 22.32
C ILE A 246 5.64 -22.17 22.59
N ASN A 247 6.70 -21.86 21.86
CA ASN A 247 8.02 -22.44 22.05
C ASN A 247 8.99 -21.37 22.57
N MET A 248 9.53 -21.57 23.77
CA MET A 248 10.45 -20.65 24.42
C MET A 248 11.71 -21.43 24.81
N THR A 249 12.83 -21.03 24.21
CA THR A 249 14.13 -21.69 24.44
C THR A 249 15.12 -20.64 24.99
N ASP A 250 15.73 -20.93 26.13
CA ASP A 250 16.91 -20.24 26.61
C ASP A 250 18.14 -21.11 26.31
N ALA A 251 18.91 -20.69 25.31
CA ALA A 251 20.16 -21.36 24.91
C ALA A 251 21.42 -20.69 25.50
N ALA A 252 21.24 -19.63 26.30
CA ALA A 252 22.37 -18.91 26.91
C ALA A 252 22.95 -19.65 28.10
N THR A 253 24.25 -19.49 28.32
CA THR A 253 24.90 -19.93 29.58
C THR A 253 24.70 -18.83 30.61
N ASN A 254 23.94 -19.14 31.66
CA ASN A 254 23.68 -18.22 32.75
C ASN A 254 24.83 -18.22 33.78
N ASP A 255 25.14 -17.02 34.34
CA ASP A 255 26.02 -16.94 35.50
C ASP A 255 25.39 -17.64 36.70
N ALA A 256 26.23 -18.15 37.61
CA ALA A 256 25.76 -18.89 38.79
C ALA A 256 24.79 -18.12 39.70
N SER A 257 24.78 -16.78 39.62
CA SER A 257 23.83 -15.90 40.32
C SER A 257 22.71 -15.37 39.42
N GLY A 258 22.73 -15.73 38.13
CA GLY A 258 21.73 -15.28 37.16
C GLY A 258 20.39 -16.03 37.36
N VAL A 259 19.30 -15.34 37.08
CA VAL A 259 17.94 -15.91 37.13
C VAL A 259 17.25 -15.66 35.80
N VAL A 260 16.79 -16.73 35.17
CA VAL A 260 15.94 -16.68 34.00
C VAL A 260 14.55 -17.17 34.36
N ARG A 261 13.52 -16.46 33.88
CA ARG A 261 12.13 -16.87 34.07
C ARG A 261 11.41 -16.74 32.73
N ASN A 262 10.96 -17.85 32.20
CA ASN A 262 10.17 -17.94 30.99
C ASN A 262 8.73 -18.29 31.34
N PHE A 263 7.78 -17.46 30.93
CA PHE A 263 6.35 -17.72 31.12
C PHE A 263 5.70 -17.90 29.75
N GLY A 264 5.21 -19.10 29.44
CA GLY A 264 4.48 -19.37 28.20
C GLY A 264 3.15 -18.62 28.12
N ALA A 265 2.44 -18.51 29.25
CA ALA A 265 1.24 -17.69 29.37
C ALA A 265 1.10 -17.15 30.80
N VAL A 266 0.67 -15.90 30.92
CA VAL A 266 0.26 -15.28 32.18
C VAL A 266 -1.14 -14.71 31.96
N ILE A 267 -2.11 -15.14 32.81
CA ILE A 267 -3.49 -14.66 32.75
C ILE A 267 -3.77 -13.92 34.04
N THR A 268 -3.97 -12.62 33.97
CA THR A 268 -4.37 -11.78 35.09
C THR A 268 -5.77 -11.26 34.83
N LEU A 269 -6.70 -11.53 35.72
CA LEU A 269 -8.06 -11.01 35.70
C LEU A 269 -8.28 -10.15 36.93
N ASP A 270 -8.58 -8.89 36.74
CA ASP A 270 -8.84 -7.92 37.79
C ASP A 270 -10.19 -7.23 37.59
N ALA A 271 -10.95 -7.09 38.65
CA ALA A 271 -12.20 -6.37 38.64
C ALA A 271 -12.21 -5.32 39.76
N ALA A 272 -12.16 -4.06 39.37
CA ALA A 272 -12.17 -2.93 40.32
C ALA A 272 -13.52 -2.72 41.00
N SER A 273 -14.62 -3.27 40.48
CA SER A 273 -15.96 -3.16 41.07
C SER A 273 -16.24 -4.31 41.99
N ASN A 274 -16.90 -4.03 43.13
CA ASN A 274 -17.44 -5.02 44.05
C ASN A 274 -19.00 -5.01 44.07
N GLN A 275 -19.61 -4.40 43.06
CA GLN A 275 -21.08 -4.33 42.93
C GLN A 275 -21.55 -5.13 41.73
N GLY A 276 -22.64 -5.84 41.89
CA GLY A 276 -23.20 -6.72 40.89
C GLY A 276 -22.56 -8.12 40.91
N ASP A 277 -22.95 -8.96 39.95
CA ASP A 277 -22.43 -10.32 39.80
C ASP A 277 -21.25 -10.30 38.83
N ILE A 278 -20.04 -10.59 39.33
CA ILE A 278 -18.80 -10.60 38.59
C ILE A 278 -18.29 -12.02 38.52
N GLN A 279 -18.20 -12.57 37.29
CA GLN A 279 -17.64 -13.89 37.05
C GLN A 279 -16.36 -13.76 36.22
N GLN A 280 -15.27 -14.36 36.68
CA GLN A 280 -13.98 -14.38 36.04
C GLN A 280 -13.49 -15.82 35.90
N THR A 281 -13.20 -16.23 34.65
CA THR A 281 -12.63 -17.57 34.37
C THR A 281 -11.31 -17.37 33.59
N GLY A 282 -10.18 -17.70 34.18
CA GLY A 282 -8.86 -17.56 33.55
C GLY A 282 -8.63 -18.57 32.44
N LEU A 283 -9.02 -19.82 32.62
CA LEU A 283 -8.92 -20.87 31.61
C LEU A 283 -10.17 -21.75 31.65
N GLY A 284 -10.86 -21.85 30.53
CA GLY A 284 -11.95 -22.81 30.32
C GLY A 284 -11.58 -23.80 29.22
N VAL A 285 -11.68 -25.08 29.47
CA VAL A 285 -11.44 -26.15 28.48
C VAL A 285 -12.74 -26.93 28.31
N TYR A 286 -13.28 -26.90 27.07
CA TYR A 286 -14.51 -27.60 26.73
C TYR A 286 -14.22 -28.60 25.61
N LEU A 287 -14.44 -29.88 25.87
CA LEU A 287 -14.34 -30.98 24.89
C LEU A 287 -15.76 -31.49 24.65
N THR A 288 -16.29 -31.29 23.46
CA THR A 288 -17.61 -31.77 23.05
C THR A 288 -17.45 -32.73 21.89
N ASP A 289 -18.29 -33.76 21.84
CA ASP A 289 -18.28 -34.78 20.77
C ASP A 289 -16.93 -35.47 20.52
N ALA A 290 -16.11 -35.56 21.58
CA ALA A 290 -14.78 -36.18 21.50
C ALA A 290 -14.86 -37.69 21.76
N ASP A 291 -13.94 -38.44 21.15
CA ASP A 291 -13.72 -39.83 21.53
C ASP A 291 -13.15 -39.88 22.97
N THR A 292 -13.94 -40.38 23.92
CA THR A 292 -13.58 -40.37 25.35
C THR A 292 -12.36 -41.19 25.70
N SER A 293 -11.93 -42.11 24.83
CA SER A 293 -10.76 -42.93 25.04
C SER A 293 -9.44 -42.25 24.72
N ASN A 294 -9.48 -41.15 23.88
CA ASN A 294 -8.30 -40.47 23.37
C ASN A 294 -8.30 -38.97 23.59
N SER A 295 -9.26 -38.43 24.36
CA SER A 295 -9.39 -36.96 24.52
C SER A 295 -8.78 -36.54 25.87
N ILE A 296 -7.89 -35.56 25.83
CA ILE A 296 -7.23 -34.99 27.00
C ILE A 296 -7.48 -33.49 27.04
N GLY A 297 -8.12 -32.99 28.08
CA GLY A 297 -8.36 -31.56 28.25
C GLY A 297 -7.13 -30.75 28.66
N ILE A 298 -6.38 -31.27 29.64
CA ILE A 298 -5.13 -30.65 30.10
C ILE A 298 -4.09 -31.77 30.27
N TYR A 299 -2.96 -31.60 29.61
CA TYR A 299 -1.79 -32.47 29.74
C TYR A 299 -0.61 -31.68 30.27
N SER A 300 0.12 -32.22 31.28
CA SER A 300 1.34 -31.64 31.81
C SER A 300 2.43 -32.73 31.90
N SER A 301 3.59 -32.44 31.34
CA SER A 301 4.76 -33.29 31.39
C SER A 301 6.00 -32.47 31.75
N VAL A 302 6.81 -33.00 32.69
CA VAL A 302 8.04 -32.38 33.15
C VAL A 302 9.12 -33.48 33.17
N GLU A 303 10.25 -33.25 32.48
CA GLU A 303 11.33 -34.25 32.41
C GLU A 303 12.15 -34.33 33.71
N ASP A 304 12.60 -33.18 34.22
CA ASP A 304 13.44 -33.14 35.43
C ASP A 304 12.92 -32.08 36.42
N GLY A 305 11.82 -32.34 37.06
CA GLY A 305 11.23 -31.41 38.03
C GLY A 305 9.87 -31.84 38.53
N GLY A 306 9.15 -30.96 39.19
CA GLY A 306 7.80 -31.17 39.72
C GLY A 306 6.75 -30.34 39.01
N VAL A 307 5.56 -30.89 38.84
CA VAL A 307 4.36 -30.13 38.50
C VAL A 307 3.73 -29.61 39.79
N ASP A 308 3.62 -28.30 39.95
CA ASP A 308 3.02 -27.69 41.13
C ASP A 308 1.71 -27.02 40.76
N PHE A 309 0.60 -27.55 41.24
CA PHE A 309 -0.72 -26.95 41.16
C PHE A 309 -1.03 -26.27 42.50
N LYS A 310 -0.82 -24.97 42.61
CA LYS A 310 -1.15 -24.21 43.83
C LYS A 310 -2.48 -23.50 43.71
N ALA A 311 -3.40 -23.81 44.59
CA ALA A 311 -4.52 -22.97 44.92
C ALA A 311 -4.18 -22.19 46.20
N ILE A 312 -4.11 -20.88 46.11
CA ILE A 312 -3.96 -20.01 47.28
C ILE A 312 -5.35 -19.39 47.50
N SER A 313 -5.97 -19.76 48.62
CA SER A 313 -7.26 -19.19 49.02
C SER A 313 -7.03 -17.96 49.89
#